data_d4c1757f5a6f3f4c18c02acb090f5f33
#
_entry.id   d4c1757f5a6f3f4c18c02acb090f5f33
#
_cell.length_a   1.000
_cell.length_b   1.000
_cell.length_c   1.000
_cell.angle_alpha   90.00
_cell.angle_beta   90.00
_cell.angle_gamma   90.00
#
_symmetry.space_group_name_H-M   'P 1'
#
loop_
_entity.id
_entity.type
_entity.pdbx_description
1 polymer ?
#
loop_
_entity_poly.entity_id
_entity_poly.type
_entity_poly.pdbx_seq_one_letter_code
_entity_poly.pdbx_strand_id
1 'polypeptide(L)'
;MKRFVVLQLAAFLVVAGGLSGMLFATDVYQDVQETIVKVLCLSCLKLEPTTEVDFTFTTANQESHPSFILENLTTGPIFLHYSEDVCHGCDIMYPVIKTLFSIEFGKQDSVYEVIPFEDAMISYFYINIDHTTAELRDTLYIYDKDHVQGLPMFTVITLGYDKGVVKPYYTSIYGTLNKDNDQERLAFLTTLLQESIDIYEQNREGYTSG
;
A
#
# COMPACT_ATOMS: atom_id res chain seq x y z
N MET A 1 -60.33 2.42 16.59
CA MET A 1 -59.38 2.02 15.56
C MET A 1 -58.37 3.09 15.18
N LYS A 2 -58.75 4.35 14.90
CA LYS A 2 -57.79 5.41 14.47
C LYS A 2 -56.65 5.72 15.46
N ARG A 3 -56.92 5.71 16.77
CA ARG A 3 -55.89 6.01 17.81
C ARG A 3 -54.85 4.90 17.95
N PHE A 4 -55.21 3.66 17.71
CA PHE A 4 -54.30 2.51 17.81
C PHE A 4 -53.30 2.49 16.63
N VAL A 5 -53.74 2.82 15.42
CA VAL A 5 -52.91 2.93 14.22
C VAL A 5 -51.90 4.07 14.33
N VAL A 6 -52.32 5.22 14.91
CA VAL A 6 -51.41 6.37 15.14
C VAL A 6 -50.31 6.03 16.14
N LEU A 7 -50.66 5.27 17.21
CA LEU A 7 -49.70 4.84 18.21
C LEU A 7 -48.68 3.84 17.66
N GLN A 8 -49.12 2.92 16.79
CA GLN A 8 -48.23 1.98 16.09
C GLN A 8 -47.31 2.68 15.12
N LEU A 9 -47.80 3.66 14.35
CA LEU A 9 -46.97 4.45 13.42
C LEU A 9 -45.93 5.29 14.16
N ALA A 10 -46.32 5.90 15.31
CA ALA A 10 -45.38 6.67 16.14
C ALA A 10 -44.27 5.76 16.73
N ALA A 11 -44.63 4.58 17.22
CA ALA A 11 -43.67 3.61 17.74
C ALA A 11 -42.71 3.13 16.64
N PHE A 12 -43.23 2.88 15.44
CA PHE A 12 -42.40 2.46 14.31
C PHE A 12 -41.41 3.56 13.88
N LEU A 13 -41.82 4.84 13.87
CA LEU A 13 -40.96 5.96 13.57
C LEU A 13 -39.86 6.18 14.60
N VAL A 14 -40.16 5.97 15.89
CA VAL A 14 -39.19 6.08 16.99
C VAL A 14 -38.12 4.95 16.87
N VAL A 15 -38.56 3.72 16.60
CA VAL A 15 -37.66 2.58 16.45
C VAL A 15 -36.81 2.71 15.17
N ALA A 16 -37.39 3.09 14.04
CA ALA A 16 -36.70 3.30 12.82
C ALA A 16 -35.72 4.50 12.89
N GLY A 17 -36.11 5.59 13.49
CA GLY A 17 -35.28 6.76 13.74
C GLY A 17 -34.16 6.51 14.74
N GLY A 18 -34.41 5.74 15.78
CA GLY A 18 -33.43 5.35 16.80
C GLY A 18 -32.37 4.40 16.23
N LEU A 19 -32.78 3.43 15.45
CA LEU A 19 -31.86 2.51 14.74
C LEU A 19 -31.01 3.24 13.70
N SER A 20 -31.60 4.16 12.92
CA SER A 20 -30.84 4.98 11.97
C SER A 20 -29.84 5.88 12.69
N GLY A 21 -30.22 6.52 13.78
CA GLY A 21 -29.34 7.37 14.59
C GLY A 21 -28.17 6.59 15.22
N MET A 22 -28.38 5.35 15.64
CA MET A 22 -27.32 4.48 16.16
C MET A 22 -26.34 4.05 15.04
N LEU A 23 -26.84 3.74 13.85
CA LEU A 23 -25.99 3.36 12.73
C LEU A 23 -25.09 4.51 12.25
N PHE A 24 -25.58 5.77 12.33
CA PHE A 24 -24.77 6.95 11.97
C PHE A 24 -23.79 7.41 13.06
N ALA A 25 -23.97 6.99 14.31
CA ALA A 25 -23.16 7.41 15.44
C ALA A 25 -22.10 6.39 15.90
N THR A 26 -22.01 5.24 15.24
CA THR A 26 -21.10 4.16 15.64
C THR A 26 -20.16 3.77 14.50
N ASP A 27 -18.99 3.25 14.85
CA ASP A 27 -18.00 2.68 13.91
C ASP A 27 -18.61 1.60 12.98
N VAL A 28 -19.75 1.00 13.38
CA VAL A 28 -20.49 0.02 12.57
C VAL A 28 -20.99 0.61 11.25
N TYR A 29 -21.35 1.91 11.20
CA TYR A 29 -21.75 2.54 9.95
C TYR A 29 -20.58 2.67 8.98
N GLN A 30 -19.39 2.98 9.48
CA GLN A 30 -18.16 3.07 8.67
C GLN A 30 -17.75 1.69 8.16
N ASP A 31 -17.78 0.66 9.00
CA ASP A 31 -17.49 -0.72 8.62
C ASP A 31 -18.50 -1.26 7.58
N VAL A 32 -19.78 -0.90 7.69
CA VAL A 32 -20.82 -1.27 6.72
C VAL A 32 -20.61 -0.51 5.40
N GLN A 33 -20.26 0.77 5.46
CA GLN A 33 -20.00 1.56 4.25
C GLN A 33 -18.75 1.06 3.51
N GLU A 34 -17.68 0.74 4.24
CA GLU A 34 -16.47 0.15 3.69
C GLU A 34 -16.74 -1.22 3.06
N THR A 35 -17.53 -2.06 3.75
CA THR A 35 -17.96 -3.37 3.24
C THR A 35 -18.89 -3.23 2.02
N ILE A 36 -19.82 -2.25 2.02
CA ILE A 36 -20.71 -2.01 0.89
C ILE A 36 -19.95 -1.43 -0.31
N VAL A 37 -18.98 -0.55 -0.08
CA VAL A 37 -18.12 -0.03 -1.17
C VAL A 37 -17.30 -1.16 -1.78
N LYS A 38 -16.72 -2.04 -0.96
CA LYS A 38 -16.03 -3.25 -1.44
C LYS A 38 -16.95 -4.21 -2.21
N VAL A 39 -18.21 -4.36 -1.78
CA VAL A 39 -19.16 -5.32 -2.37
C VAL A 39 -19.93 -4.74 -3.57
N LEU A 40 -20.17 -3.42 -3.61
CA LEU A 40 -20.94 -2.78 -4.68
C LEU A 40 -20.07 -2.14 -5.77
N CYS A 41 -18.79 -1.96 -5.54
CA CYS A 41 -17.88 -1.56 -6.61
C CYS A 41 -17.59 -2.78 -7.48
N LEU A 42 -18.45 -3.06 -8.45
CA LEU A 42 -18.26 -4.14 -9.43
C LEU A 42 -17.00 -3.96 -10.29
N SER A 43 -16.51 -2.72 -10.43
CA SER A 43 -15.21 -2.40 -11.02
C SER A 43 -14.04 -2.59 -10.06
N CYS A 44 -14.31 -2.62 -8.73
CA CYS A 44 -13.33 -2.94 -7.69
C CYS A 44 -13.28 -4.45 -7.38
N LEU A 45 -14.25 -5.22 -7.83
CA LEU A 45 -14.23 -6.68 -7.83
C LEU A 45 -13.31 -7.15 -8.96
N LYS A 46 -12.00 -7.08 -8.74
CA LYS A 46 -11.12 -8.01 -9.41
C LYS A 46 -11.50 -9.39 -8.87
N LEU A 47 -12.17 -10.20 -9.68
CA LEU A 47 -12.65 -11.55 -9.34
C LEU A 47 -11.50 -12.52 -9.00
N GLU A 48 -10.27 -12.11 -9.33
CA GLU A 48 -9.03 -12.76 -8.91
C GLU A 48 -8.05 -11.68 -8.47
N PRO A 49 -7.36 -11.84 -7.33
CA PRO A 49 -6.29 -10.92 -6.95
C PRO A 49 -5.22 -10.93 -8.04
N THR A 50 -4.83 -9.77 -8.54
CA THR A 50 -3.77 -9.64 -9.55
C THR A 50 -2.39 -9.89 -8.98
N THR A 51 -2.24 -9.83 -7.64
CA THR A 51 -1.01 -10.18 -6.92
C THR A 51 -1.32 -11.10 -5.75
N GLU A 52 -0.33 -11.88 -5.31
CA GLU A 52 -0.38 -12.68 -4.07
C GLU A 52 0.03 -11.84 -2.84
N VAL A 53 0.00 -10.52 -2.96
CA VAL A 53 0.57 -9.58 -2.00
C VAL A 53 -0.53 -8.83 -1.25
N ASP A 54 -0.46 -8.85 0.07
CA ASP A 54 -1.38 -8.13 0.93
C ASP A 54 -0.82 -6.75 1.28
N PHE A 55 -1.59 -5.71 1.00
CA PHE A 55 -1.32 -4.36 1.48
C PHE A 55 -1.87 -4.13 2.89
N THR A 56 -1.17 -3.30 3.67
CA THR A 56 -1.56 -2.94 5.04
C THR A 56 -1.32 -1.46 5.34
N PHE A 57 -2.12 -0.88 6.25
CA PHE A 57 -1.94 0.49 6.75
C PHE A 57 -1.02 0.58 7.97
N THR A 58 -0.83 -0.53 8.66
CA THR A 58 -0.06 -0.56 9.90
C THR A 58 1.35 -0.99 9.61
N THR A 59 2.32 -0.11 9.90
CA THR A 59 3.75 -0.42 9.78
C THR A 59 4.17 -1.50 10.77
N ALA A 60 5.27 -2.20 10.49
CA ALA A 60 5.89 -3.10 11.42
C ALA A 60 6.21 -2.33 12.72
N ASN A 61 6.01 -2.99 13.87
CA ASN A 61 6.23 -2.40 15.20
C ASN A 61 5.39 -1.14 15.50
N GLN A 62 4.37 -0.82 14.71
CA GLN A 62 3.48 0.35 14.88
C GLN A 62 4.22 1.69 14.80
N GLU A 63 5.36 1.72 14.13
CA GLU A 63 6.11 2.95 13.89
C GLU A 63 5.39 3.87 12.90
N SER A 64 5.62 5.18 13.02
CA SER A 64 5.12 6.15 12.07
C SER A 64 5.87 6.07 10.74
N HIS A 65 5.20 6.37 9.65
CA HIS A 65 5.87 6.54 8.36
C HIS A 65 6.87 7.70 8.43
N PRO A 66 8.09 7.56 7.91
CA PRO A 66 9.07 8.64 7.82
C PRO A 66 8.54 9.82 7.00
N SER A 67 8.96 11.05 7.35
CA SER A 67 8.52 12.28 6.68
C SER A 67 8.80 12.27 5.17
N PHE A 68 9.98 11.77 4.76
CA PHE A 68 10.31 11.69 3.34
C PHE A 68 9.39 10.75 2.55
N ILE A 69 8.85 9.71 3.18
CA ILE A 69 7.82 8.84 2.58
C ILE A 69 6.53 9.63 2.36
N LEU A 70 6.06 10.34 3.41
CA LEU A 70 4.84 11.13 3.32
C LEU A 70 4.94 12.23 2.25
N GLU A 71 6.08 12.88 2.15
CA GLU A 71 6.36 13.90 1.13
C GLU A 71 6.37 13.32 -0.29
N ASN A 72 7.05 12.19 -0.50
CA ASN A 72 7.14 11.56 -1.82
C ASN A 72 5.81 10.97 -2.30
N LEU A 73 4.94 10.53 -1.40
CA LEU A 73 3.58 10.07 -1.75
C LEU A 73 2.70 11.19 -2.37
N THR A 74 3.09 12.44 -2.28
CA THR A 74 2.40 13.52 -3.02
C THR A 74 2.67 13.48 -4.52
N THR A 75 3.75 12.82 -4.95
CA THR A 75 4.16 12.72 -6.35
C THR A 75 3.66 11.43 -7.01
N GLY A 76 3.67 10.32 -6.28
CA GLY A 76 3.28 9.01 -6.78
C GLY A 76 3.58 7.89 -5.79
N PRO A 77 3.34 6.63 -6.16
CA PRO A 77 3.78 5.48 -5.38
C PRO A 77 5.29 5.47 -5.17
N ILE A 78 5.71 4.78 -4.11
CA ILE A 78 7.12 4.67 -3.74
C ILE A 78 7.55 3.22 -3.83
N PHE A 79 8.74 2.98 -4.38
CA PHE A 79 9.40 1.68 -4.41
C PHE A 79 10.71 1.75 -3.64
N LEU A 80 10.78 1.08 -2.49
CA LEU A 80 11.99 0.94 -1.68
C LEU A 80 12.64 -0.42 -2.00
N HIS A 81 13.91 -0.41 -2.35
CA HIS A 81 14.70 -1.59 -2.63
C HIS A 81 15.85 -1.68 -1.63
N TYR A 82 15.75 -2.60 -0.67
CA TYR A 82 16.79 -2.84 0.32
C TYR A 82 17.73 -3.96 -0.10
N SER A 83 19.02 -3.71 0.07
CA SER A 83 20.11 -4.60 -0.30
C SER A 83 21.26 -4.52 0.71
N GLU A 84 22.23 -5.42 0.59
CA GLU A 84 23.52 -5.41 1.30
C GLU A 84 24.64 -5.91 0.40
N ASP A 85 25.90 -5.71 0.79
CA ASP A 85 27.07 -6.07 -0.04
C ASP A 85 27.17 -7.58 -0.29
N VAL A 86 26.88 -8.40 0.73
CA VAL A 86 26.99 -9.85 0.67
C VAL A 86 25.62 -10.50 0.65
N CYS A 87 24.93 -10.37 -0.48
CA CYS A 87 23.56 -10.83 -0.64
C CYS A 87 23.37 -11.52 -2.00
N HIS A 88 23.36 -12.84 -1.99
CA HIS A 88 23.16 -13.62 -3.22
C HIS A 88 21.77 -13.34 -3.87
N GLY A 89 20.73 -13.22 -3.10
CA GLY A 89 19.39 -12.88 -3.60
C GLY A 89 19.36 -11.49 -4.25
N CYS A 90 20.11 -10.54 -3.69
CA CYS A 90 20.24 -9.20 -4.26
C CYS A 90 20.92 -9.26 -5.64
N ASP A 91 21.98 -10.08 -5.78
CA ASP A 91 22.69 -10.25 -7.07
C ASP A 91 21.77 -10.78 -8.17
N ILE A 92 20.85 -11.68 -7.82
CA ILE A 92 19.84 -12.20 -8.74
C ILE A 92 18.82 -11.11 -9.12
N MET A 93 18.43 -10.26 -8.18
CA MET A 93 17.40 -9.26 -8.42
C MET A 93 17.91 -7.98 -9.08
N TYR A 94 19.21 -7.66 -9.00
CA TYR A 94 19.80 -6.48 -9.63
C TYR A 94 19.43 -6.29 -11.11
N PRO A 95 19.64 -7.29 -12.00
CA PRO A 95 19.31 -7.13 -13.43
C PRO A 95 17.79 -6.97 -13.64
N VAL A 96 16.96 -7.58 -12.79
CA VAL A 96 15.50 -7.47 -12.87
C VAL A 96 15.07 -6.02 -12.57
N ILE A 97 15.59 -5.42 -11.49
CA ILE A 97 15.26 -4.05 -11.10
C ILE A 97 15.78 -3.03 -12.12
N LYS A 98 17.00 -3.21 -12.61
CA LYS A 98 17.55 -2.35 -13.68
C LYS A 98 16.71 -2.39 -14.95
N THR A 99 16.22 -3.55 -15.32
CA THR A 99 15.31 -3.72 -16.46
C THR A 99 13.95 -3.09 -16.19
N LEU A 100 13.39 -3.31 -15.01
CA LEU A 100 12.08 -2.79 -14.61
C LEU A 100 11.99 -1.27 -14.73
N PHE A 101 13.01 -0.56 -14.26
CA PHE A 101 13.04 0.89 -14.21
C PHE A 101 13.90 1.53 -15.29
N SER A 102 14.59 0.74 -16.10
CA SER A 102 15.53 1.23 -17.13
C SER A 102 16.63 2.15 -16.55
N ILE A 103 17.17 1.81 -15.38
CA ILE A 103 18.15 2.58 -14.63
C ILE A 103 19.46 1.83 -14.47
N GLU A 104 20.54 2.59 -14.21
CA GLU A 104 21.85 2.05 -13.87
C GLU A 104 22.30 2.57 -12.51
N PHE A 105 22.74 1.65 -11.64
CA PHE A 105 23.32 1.96 -10.33
C PHE A 105 24.30 0.89 -9.90
N GLY A 106 25.25 1.26 -9.05
CA GLY A 106 26.21 0.34 -8.44
C GLY A 106 25.67 -0.29 -7.17
N LYS A 107 26.22 -1.46 -6.78
CA LYS A 107 25.79 -2.16 -5.57
C LYS A 107 25.97 -1.33 -4.29
N GLN A 108 27.01 -0.50 -4.25
CA GLN A 108 27.39 0.32 -3.08
C GLN A 108 26.79 1.72 -3.11
N ASP A 109 25.95 2.00 -4.12
CA ASP A 109 25.29 3.28 -4.22
C ASP A 109 24.07 3.33 -3.28
N SER A 110 23.65 4.54 -2.94
CA SER A 110 22.31 4.84 -2.46
C SER A 110 21.69 5.78 -3.47
N VAL A 111 20.60 5.37 -4.07
CA VAL A 111 19.97 6.08 -5.20
C VAL A 111 18.57 6.52 -4.79
N TYR A 112 18.25 7.76 -5.14
CA TYR A 112 16.88 8.25 -5.14
C TYR A 112 16.60 8.89 -6.49
N GLU A 113 15.59 8.39 -7.17
CA GLU A 113 15.15 8.92 -8.46
C GLU A 113 13.63 8.90 -8.55
N VAL A 114 13.06 9.90 -9.21
CA VAL A 114 11.65 9.89 -9.61
C VAL A 114 11.59 9.41 -11.06
N ILE A 115 11.02 8.23 -11.25
CA ILE A 115 11.09 7.48 -12.51
C ILE A 115 9.70 7.43 -13.15
N PRO A 116 9.57 7.74 -14.45
CA PRO A 116 8.34 7.46 -15.15
C PRO A 116 8.13 5.95 -15.30
N PHE A 117 6.94 5.49 -14.94
CA PHE A 117 6.53 4.10 -15.10
C PHE A 117 5.11 4.09 -15.65
N GLU A 118 4.97 3.68 -16.92
CA GLU A 118 3.74 3.83 -17.69
C GLU A 118 3.22 5.28 -17.64
N ASP A 119 2.00 5.50 -17.14
CA ASP A 119 1.36 6.82 -17.07
C ASP A 119 1.55 7.52 -15.71
N ALA A 120 2.40 6.98 -14.83
CA ALA A 120 2.64 7.49 -13.48
C ALA A 120 4.12 7.78 -13.20
N MET A 121 4.36 8.50 -12.10
CA MET A 121 5.71 8.70 -11.56
C MET A 121 5.89 7.83 -10.32
N ILE A 122 7.01 7.15 -10.20
CA ILE A 122 7.38 6.34 -9.03
C ILE A 122 8.62 6.93 -8.38
N SER A 123 8.55 7.16 -7.07
CA SER A 123 9.72 7.50 -6.28
C SER A 123 10.49 6.22 -5.93
N TYR A 124 11.61 5.99 -6.62
CA TYR A 124 12.47 4.83 -6.42
C TYR A 124 13.60 5.16 -5.45
N PHE A 125 13.76 4.31 -4.42
CA PHE A 125 14.88 4.37 -3.48
C PHE A 125 15.61 3.04 -3.49
N TYR A 126 16.89 3.07 -3.85
CA TYR A 126 17.81 1.98 -3.62
C TYR A 126 18.61 2.22 -2.35
N ILE A 127 18.51 1.32 -1.40
CA ILE A 127 19.05 1.44 -0.04
C ILE A 127 19.98 0.25 0.22
N ASN A 128 21.29 0.45 0.03
CA ASN A 128 22.25 -0.51 0.52
C ASN A 128 22.48 -0.25 2.02
N ILE A 129 22.06 -1.18 2.88
CA ILE A 129 22.10 -1.00 4.34
C ILE A 129 23.51 -0.89 4.92
N ASP A 130 24.54 -1.33 4.19
CA ASP A 130 25.94 -1.21 4.58
C ASP A 130 26.51 0.20 4.31
N HIS A 131 25.92 0.94 3.35
CA HIS A 131 26.43 2.21 2.86
C HIS A 131 25.47 3.40 3.00
N THR A 132 24.33 3.20 3.65
CA THR A 132 23.30 4.23 3.79
C THR A 132 23.34 4.94 5.15
N THR A 133 22.56 6.01 5.30
CA THR A 133 22.35 6.69 6.58
C THR A 133 21.53 5.81 7.55
N ALA A 134 21.65 6.09 8.85
CA ALA A 134 20.86 5.39 9.87
C ALA A 134 19.35 5.57 9.62
N GLU A 135 18.91 6.76 9.22
CA GLU A 135 17.51 7.06 8.93
C GLU A 135 16.94 6.15 7.83
N LEU A 136 17.65 6.01 6.71
CA LEU A 136 17.21 5.14 5.61
C LEU A 136 17.31 3.65 5.99
N ARG A 137 18.35 3.26 6.75
CA ARG A 137 18.49 1.88 7.24
C ARG A 137 17.34 1.48 8.16
N ASP A 138 16.95 2.38 9.07
CA ASP A 138 15.90 2.12 10.05
C ASP A 138 14.53 1.90 9.38
N THR A 139 14.32 2.42 8.17
CA THR A 139 13.11 2.15 7.40
C THR A 139 12.91 0.67 7.07
N LEU A 140 13.99 -0.12 6.99
CA LEU A 140 13.88 -1.57 6.84
C LEU A 140 12.99 -2.17 7.95
N TYR A 141 13.21 -1.78 9.21
CA TYR A 141 12.44 -2.30 10.35
C TYR A 141 10.99 -1.78 10.38
N ILE A 142 10.77 -0.58 9.85
CA ILE A 142 9.43 0.02 9.75
C ILE A 142 8.58 -0.77 8.74
N TYR A 143 9.20 -1.25 7.65
CA TYR A 143 8.50 -1.88 6.54
C TYR A 143 8.65 -3.40 6.47
N ASP A 144 9.39 -4.04 7.36
CA ASP A 144 9.49 -5.51 7.45
C ASP A 144 8.23 -6.10 8.12
N LYS A 145 7.09 -5.99 7.43
CA LYS A 145 5.75 -6.31 7.97
C LYS A 145 5.61 -7.74 8.48
N ASP A 146 6.38 -8.66 7.93
CA ASP A 146 6.32 -10.08 8.27
C ASP A 146 7.48 -10.50 9.21
N HIS A 147 8.32 -9.53 9.65
CA HIS A 147 9.48 -9.75 10.50
C HIS A 147 10.46 -10.80 9.96
N VAL A 148 10.61 -10.85 8.64
CA VAL A 148 11.45 -11.81 7.93
C VAL A 148 12.94 -11.49 8.11
N GLN A 149 13.29 -10.20 8.20
CA GLN A 149 14.66 -9.70 8.27
C GLN A 149 15.53 -10.19 7.11
N GLY A 150 14.91 -10.44 5.95
CA GLY A 150 15.54 -11.02 4.77
C GLY A 150 15.78 -9.99 3.67
N LEU A 151 16.91 -10.15 2.96
CA LEU A 151 17.27 -9.33 1.81
C LEU A 151 17.39 -10.18 0.53
N PRO A 152 17.16 -9.60 -0.65
CA PRO A 152 16.60 -8.25 -0.83
C PRO A 152 15.18 -8.15 -0.27
N MET A 153 14.81 -6.97 0.22
CA MET A 153 13.43 -6.65 0.54
C MET A 153 12.97 -5.52 -0.39
N PHE A 154 11.78 -5.66 -0.92
CA PHE A 154 11.14 -4.65 -1.74
C PHE A 154 9.86 -4.20 -1.04
N THR A 155 9.71 -2.90 -0.87
CA THR A 155 8.50 -2.33 -0.29
C THR A 155 7.86 -1.39 -1.29
N VAL A 156 6.60 -1.63 -1.59
CA VAL A 156 5.78 -0.74 -2.41
C VAL A 156 4.83 0.00 -1.50
N ILE A 157 4.82 1.33 -1.59
CA ILE A 157 3.98 2.20 -0.77
C ILE A 157 3.09 3.01 -1.70
N THR A 158 1.80 2.99 -1.44
CA THR A 158 0.77 3.70 -2.21
C THR A 158 -0.19 4.41 -1.26
N LEU A 159 -1.28 4.95 -1.77
CA LEU A 159 -2.33 5.57 -0.97
C LEU A 159 -3.57 4.67 -0.93
N GLY A 160 -4.05 4.37 0.26
CA GLY A 160 -5.28 3.64 0.47
C GLY A 160 -6.27 4.40 1.32
N TYR A 161 -7.52 3.97 1.32
CA TYR A 161 -8.59 4.56 2.11
C TYR A 161 -8.89 3.70 3.35
N ASP A 162 -8.77 4.31 4.52
CA ASP A 162 -9.04 3.67 5.80
C ASP A 162 -9.95 4.56 6.65
N LYS A 163 -11.15 4.10 6.96
CA LYS A 163 -12.11 4.75 7.87
C LYS A 163 -12.32 6.24 7.63
N GLY A 164 -12.50 6.64 6.38
CA GLY A 164 -12.78 8.03 6.02
C GLY A 164 -11.53 8.88 5.74
N VAL A 165 -10.33 8.31 5.84
CA VAL A 165 -9.07 9.04 5.64
C VAL A 165 -8.19 8.30 4.65
N VAL A 166 -7.55 9.05 3.76
CA VAL A 166 -6.51 8.52 2.86
C VAL A 166 -5.19 8.47 3.62
N LYS A 167 -4.54 7.31 3.60
CA LYS A 167 -3.30 7.05 4.33
C LYS A 167 -2.32 6.26 3.47
N PRO A 168 -1.03 6.25 3.85
CA PRO A 168 -0.06 5.31 3.29
C PRO A 168 -0.52 3.86 3.47
N TYR A 169 -0.45 3.12 2.37
CA TYR A 169 -0.87 1.71 2.26
C TYR A 169 0.27 0.96 1.59
N TYR A 170 0.85 -0.05 2.25
CA TYR A 170 2.08 -0.64 1.77
C TYR A 170 2.09 -2.15 1.85
N THR A 171 2.99 -2.74 1.08
CA THR A 171 3.34 -4.15 1.18
C THR A 171 4.85 -4.33 1.08
N SER A 172 5.37 -5.40 1.68
CA SER A 172 6.76 -5.81 1.54
C SER A 172 6.85 -7.24 1.03
N ILE A 173 7.80 -7.47 0.14
CA ILE A 173 8.10 -8.76 -0.48
C ILE A 173 9.59 -9.03 -0.37
N TYR A 174 10.00 -10.30 -0.36
CA TYR A 174 11.35 -10.68 0.05
C TYR A 174 12.02 -11.63 -0.95
N GLY A 175 13.34 -11.60 -0.95
CA GLY A 175 14.18 -12.53 -1.68
C GLY A 175 13.99 -12.44 -3.20
N THR A 176 14.05 -13.58 -3.86
CA THR A 176 13.89 -13.68 -5.32
C THR A 176 12.43 -13.86 -5.75
N LEU A 177 11.49 -13.39 -4.90
CA LEU A 177 10.03 -13.39 -5.12
C LEU A 177 9.43 -14.79 -5.31
N ASN A 178 10.17 -15.83 -4.95
CA ASN A 178 9.78 -17.22 -5.16
C ASN A 178 9.41 -17.53 -6.64
N LYS A 179 10.16 -16.91 -7.58
CA LYS A 179 10.01 -17.10 -9.02
C LYS A 179 11.28 -17.72 -9.62
N ASP A 180 11.12 -18.56 -10.64
CA ASP A 180 12.20 -19.38 -11.17
C ASP A 180 13.17 -18.61 -12.08
N ASN A 181 12.68 -17.58 -12.78
CA ASN A 181 13.46 -16.83 -13.74
C ASN A 181 13.19 -15.31 -13.72
N ASP A 182 14.05 -14.54 -14.37
CA ASP A 182 13.98 -13.07 -14.38
C ASP A 182 12.73 -12.53 -15.07
N GLN A 183 12.20 -13.24 -16.07
CA GLN A 183 10.99 -12.81 -16.77
C GLN A 183 9.78 -12.90 -15.85
N GLU A 184 9.67 -13.95 -15.07
CA GLU A 184 8.59 -14.10 -14.07
C GLU A 184 8.71 -13.09 -12.93
N ARG A 185 9.95 -12.82 -12.47
CA ARG A 185 10.23 -11.77 -11.47
C ARG A 185 9.83 -10.40 -11.98
N LEU A 186 10.21 -10.07 -13.20
CA LEU A 186 9.88 -8.82 -13.87
C LEU A 186 8.36 -8.67 -14.02
N ALA A 187 7.69 -9.69 -14.53
CA ALA A 187 6.23 -9.68 -14.69
C ALA A 187 5.50 -9.48 -13.36
N PHE A 188 5.94 -10.16 -12.29
CA PHE A 188 5.39 -10.01 -10.95
C PHE A 188 5.53 -8.57 -10.42
N LEU A 189 6.74 -8.00 -10.50
CA LEU A 189 6.98 -6.63 -10.05
C LEU A 189 6.22 -5.60 -10.88
N THR A 190 6.13 -5.80 -12.19
CA THR A 190 5.32 -4.95 -13.07
C THR A 190 3.86 -4.96 -12.67
N THR A 191 3.29 -6.14 -12.42
CA THR A 191 1.89 -6.27 -11.97
C THR A 191 1.67 -5.60 -10.62
N LEU A 192 2.58 -5.79 -9.66
CA LEU A 192 2.51 -5.16 -8.34
C LEU A 192 2.56 -3.63 -8.43
N LEU A 193 3.46 -3.09 -9.25
CA LEU A 193 3.55 -1.64 -9.44
C LEU A 193 2.30 -1.08 -10.12
N GLN A 194 1.77 -1.77 -11.13
CA GLN A 194 0.53 -1.38 -11.79
C GLN A 194 -0.64 -1.32 -10.79
N GLU A 195 -0.79 -2.35 -9.95
CA GLU A 195 -1.80 -2.36 -8.90
C GLU A 195 -1.61 -1.20 -7.91
N SER A 196 -0.37 -0.92 -7.52
CA SER A 196 -0.08 0.19 -6.61
C SER A 196 -0.41 1.56 -7.21
N ILE A 197 -0.19 1.74 -8.53
CA ILE A 197 -0.56 2.94 -9.28
C ILE A 197 -2.08 3.07 -9.35
N ASP A 198 -2.79 2.00 -9.68
CA ASP A 198 -4.24 2.00 -9.75
C ASP A 198 -4.88 2.39 -8.40
N ILE A 199 -4.34 1.87 -7.29
CA ILE A 199 -4.78 2.22 -5.94
C ILE A 199 -4.45 3.68 -5.63
N TYR A 200 -3.25 4.15 -6.00
CA TYR A 200 -2.83 5.54 -5.80
C TYR A 200 -3.75 6.51 -6.52
N GLU A 201 -4.01 6.31 -7.80
CA GLU A 201 -4.85 7.17 -8.61
C GLU A 201 -6.29 7.27 -8.08
N GLN A 202 -6.81 6.19 -7.50
CA GLN A 202 -8.14 6.19 -6.87
C GLN A 202 -8.21 7.04 -5.60
N ASN A 203 -7.08 7.27 -4.92
CA ASN A 203 -7.06 7.87 -3.58
C ASN A 203 -6.33 9.21 -3.51
N ARG A 204 -5.49 9.58 -4.48
CA ARG A 204 -4.58 10.72 -4.41
C ARG A 204 -5.27 12.07 -4.12
N GLU A 205 -6.50 12.28 -4.61
CA GLU A 205 -7.23 13.54 -4.40
C GLU A 205 -7.60 13.77 -2.91
N GLY A 206 -7.68 12.71 -2.12
CA GLY A 206 -7.99 12.76 -0.69
C GLY A 206 -6.76 12.85 0.20
N TYR A 207 -5.55 12.82 -0.36
CA TYR A 207 -4.31 12.81 0.41
C TYR A 207 -3.80 14.22 0.66
N THR A 208 -3.55 14.55 1.92
CA THR A 208 -2.79 15.72 2.36
C THR A 208 -1.62 15.20 3.19
N SER A 209 -0.39 15.50 2.75
CA SER A 209 0.79 15.28 3.58
C SER A 209 0.65 16.12 4.84
N GLY A 210 0.41 15.47 5.99
CA GLY A 210 0.20 16.14 7.29
C GLY A 210 1.41 16.87 7.81
#